data_8020b243643c94618c0bcab243ac48fd
#
_entry.id   8020b243643c94618c0bcab243ac48fd
#
_cell.length_a   1.000
_cell.length_b   1.000
_cell.length_c   1.000
_cell.angle_alpha   90.00
_cell.angle_beta   90.00
_cell.angle_gamma   90.00
#
_symmetry.space_group_name_H-M   'P 1'
#
loop_
_entity.id
_entity.type
_entity.pdbx_description
1 polymer ?
#
loop_
_entity_poly.entity_id
_entity_poly.type
_entity_poly.pdbx_seq_one_letter_code
_entity_poly.pdbx_strand_id
1 'polypeptide(L)'
;MARSSRRRGGRLSAREVRRQRALTAREQSAAIRARERRLGRKLTARERRAEMRRVSSRSRRAILEARRRAEAARRAAIARQMAIDKAMRDEVQSYIAKDDLTGEDPEVRRIAVSALGHHAGTVVVMDPVTGRVYSIVNQEWALRRGFKPCSTIKLVTGVAGLSESVIPSIDTVGDGYRTDLTSALAHSDNPFFQQVGTKIGGDKMVNYARELGLGEKTGINVPFEFPGRLPEVKEGVIERRMFSHADGFEVTPLQLGTLVSAMANGGKLLVPQIGHSQKELSKMSPKVRRHLGITTDVWQRMIPGMVGAVNYGSGRKAYDPSQTVAGKTGTCIGTGGWVGLFTSYAPLANPRLAVVVITQGTDARRHFPAAVAGAIYRGLNHRFGTAINLQVASTLDDEEKEVADAEAAAEKAEAEMDEQANGETTATAAPAPTNTTPAAAPAPAKATTPEPRSTVKRVLMPLEKKPVETPKTVPGEQRPRRIQP
;
A
#
# COMPACT_ATOMS: atom_id res chain seq x y z
N MET A 1 -4.85 -38.48 -11.88
CA MET A 1 -5.39 -38.37 -13.26
C MET A 1 -5.15 -36.95 -13.75
N ALA A 2 -4.18 -36.77 -14.64
CA ALA A 2 -3.76 -35.47 -15.15
C ALA A 2 -4.68 -35.06 -16.30
N ARG A 3 -5.48 -33.99 -16.13
CA ARG A 3 -6.23 -33.38 -17.24
C ARG A 3 -5.35 -32.34 -17.93
N SER A 4 -4.97 -32.68 -19.16
CA SER A 4 -4.23 -31.82 -20.07
C SER A 4 -5.01 -30.52 -20.35
N SER A 5 -4.48 -29.37 -19.90
CA SER A 5 -4.94 -28.06 -20.33
C SER A 5 -4.56 -27.83 -21.80
N ARG A 6 -5.49 -28.05 -22.70
CA ARG A 6 -5.34 -27.71 -24.13
C ARG A 6 -5.10 -26.18 -24.22
N ARG A 7 -3.91 -25.83 -24.68
CA ARG A 7 -3.50 -24.48 -25.06
C ARG A 7 -4.49 -23.87 -26.04
N ARG A 8 -5.29 -22.93 -25.64
CA ARG A 8 -6.03 -22.04 -26.55
C ARG A 8 -5.00 -21.13 -27.22
N GLY A 9 -4.52 -21.49 -28.39
CA GLY A 9 -3.79 -20.59 -29.28
C GLY A 9 -4.68 -19.39 -29.56
N GLY A 10 -4.27 -18.19 -29.13
CA GLY A 10 -5.06 -16.98 -29.22
C GLY A 10 -5.48 -16.71 -30.67
N ARG A 11 -6.77 -16.93 -30.97
CA ARG A 11 -7.40 -16.49 -32.21
C ARG A 11 -7.41 -14.96 -32.17
N LEU A 12 -6.90 -14.32 -33.24
CA LEU A 12 -7.03 -12.87 -33.43
C LEU A 12 -8.50 -12.46 -33.32
N SER A 13 -8.75 -11.33 -32.67
CA SER A 13 -10.08 -10.72 -32.67
C SER A 13 -10.51 -10.40 -34.11
N ALA A 14 -11.82 -10.39 -34.37
CA ALA A 14 -12.36 -10.05 -35.68
C ALA A 14 -11.87 -8.66 -36.16
N ARG A 15 -11.64 -7.73 -35.23
CA ARG A 15 -11.11 -6.39 -35.52
C ARG A 15 -9.65 -6.44 -35.99
N GLU A 16 -8.81 -7.23 -35.35
CA GLU A 16 -7.39 -7.43 -35.75
C GLU A 16 -7.29 -8.11 -37.11
N VAL A 17 -8.13 -9.13 -37.36
CA VAL A 17 -8.18 -9.80 -38.67
C VAL A 17 -8.56 -8.81 -39.77
N ARG A 18 -9.56 -7.94 -39.55
CA ARG A 18 -9.96 -6.90 -40.50
C ARG A 18 -8.84 -5.89 -40.75
N ARG A 19 -8.17 -5.43 -39.68
CA ARG A 19 -7.03 -4.50 -39.78
C ARG A 19 -5.87 -5.09 -40.56
N GLN A 20 -5.52 -6.35 -40.31
CA GLN A 20 -4.46 -7.06 -41.05
C GLN A 20 -4.80 -7.24 -42.53
N ARG A 21 -6.07 -7.61 -42.87
CA ARG A 21 -6.54 -7.71 -44.27
C ARG A 21 -6.42 -6.38 -45.01
N ALA A 22 -6.80 -5.28 -44.35
CA ALA A 22 -6.71 -3.93 -44.93
C ALA A 22 -5.25 -3.50 -45.18
N LEU A 23 -4.34 -3.77 -44.25
CA LEU A 23 -2.91 -3.50 -44.42
C LEU A 23 -2.32 -4.29 -45.56
N THR A 24 -2.61 -5.60 -45.64
CA THR A 24 -2.15 -6.46 -46.75
C THR A 24 -2.67 -5.99 -48.10
N ALA A 25 -3.92 -5.54 -48.17
CA ALA A 25 -4.50 -5.00 -49.41
C ALA A 25 -3.81 -3.70 -49.87
N ARG A 26 -3.47 -2.80 -48.93
CA ARG A 26 -2.69 -1.59 -49.21
C ARG A 26 -1.28 -1.91 -49.70
N GLU A 27 -0.59 -2.86 -49.08
CA GLU A 27 0.73 -3.33 -49.50
C GLU A 27 0.70 -3.96 -50.89
N GLN A 28 -0.29 -4.79 -51.19
CA GLN A 28 -0.50 -5.38 -52.51
C GLN A 28 -0.68 -4.31 -53.58
N SER A 29 -1.53 -3.30 -53.31
CA SER A 29 -1.78 -2.22 -54.26
C SER A 29 -0.54 -1.37 -54.48
N ALA A 30 0.24 -1.11 -53.42
CA ALA A 30 1.51 -0.35 -53.48
C ALA A 30 2.57 -1.11 -54.30
N ALA A 31 2.70 -2.43 -54.10
CA ALA A 31 3.64 -3.28 -54.81
C ALA A 31 3.32 -3.37 -56.31
N ILE A 32 2.03 -3.51 -56.67
CA ILE A 32 1.57 -3.50 -58.05
C ILE A 32 1.97 -2.20 -58.70
N ARG A 33 1.63 -1.05 -58.10
CA ARG A 33 1.98 0.29 -58.64
C ARG A 33 3.48 0.49 -58.80
N ALA A 34 4.27 0.04 -57.80
CA ALA A 34 5.73 0.13 -57.87
C ALA A 34 6.31 -0.69 -59.03
N ARG A 35 5.78 -1.89 -59.24
CA ARG A 35 6.23 -2.78 -60.32
C ARG A 35 5.80 -2.26 -61.69
N GLU A 36 4.56 -1.70 -61.83
CA GLU A 36 4.09 -1.06 -63.06
C GLU A 36 4.97 0.14 -63.42
N ARG A 37 5.31 1.00 -62.45
CA ARG A 37 6.26 2.10 -62.67
C ARG A 37 7.63 1.64 -63.19
N ARG A 38 8.17 0.56 -62.57
CA ARG A 38 9.49 0.04 -62.98
C ARG A 38 9.50 -0.59 -64.35
N LEU A 39 8.40 -1.16 -64.79
CA LEU A 39 8.27 -1.80 -66.10
C LEU A 39 7.78 -0.85 -67.20
N GLY A 40 7.37 0.38 -66.86
CA GLY A 40 6.82 1.37 -67.80
C GLY A 40 5.48 0.93 -68.42
N ARG A 41 4.86 -0.14 -67.95
CA ARG A 41 3.57 -0.68 -68.44
C ARG A 41 2.70 -1.20 -67.32
N LYS A 42 1.42 -1.35 -67.58
CA LYS A 42 0.48 -2.03 -66.67
C LYS A 42 0.74 -3.53 -66.66
N LEU A 43 0.59 -4.11 -65.47
CA LEU A 43 0.71 -5.56 -65.32
C LEU A 43 -0.52 -6.28 -65.89
N THR A 44 -0.29 -7.42 -66.53
CA THR A 44 -1.39 -8.34 -66.94
C THR A 44 -2.10 -8.92 -65.71
N ALA A 45 -3.31 -9.45 -65.88
CA ALA A 45 -4.08 -10.05 -64.79
C ALA A 45 -3.31 -11.18 -64.09
N ARG A 46 -2.52 -11.99 -64.87
CA ARG A 46 -1.68 -13.09 -64.34
C ARG A 46 -0.53 -12.52 -63.52
N GLU A 47 0.16 -11.49 -63.96
CA GLU A 47 1.25 -10.81 -63.24
C GLU A 47 0.76 -10.13 -61.98
N ARG A 48 -0.41 -9.46 -61.98
CA ARG A 48 -1.02 -8.90 -60.78
C ARG A 48 -1.36 -9.94 -59.72
N ARG A 49 -1.96 -11.09 -60.13
CA ARG A 49 -2.25 -12.18 -59.22
C ARG A 49 -0.96 -12.76 -58.60
N ALA A 50 0.10 -12.90 -59.38
CA ALA A 50 1.39 -13.36 -58.90
C ALA A 50 2.00 -12.40 -57.88
N GLU A 51 1.98 -11.08 -58.14
CA GLU A 51 2.49 -10.06 -57.21
C GLU A 51 1.68 -10.00 -55.92
N MET A 52 0.33 -10.08 -56.01
CA MET A 52 -0.52 -10.17 -54.81
C MET A 52 -0.21 -11.37 -53.94
N ARG A 53 0.00 -12.57 -54.56
CA ARG A 53 0.41 -13.80 -53.81
C ARG A 53 1.77 -13.62 -53.14
N ARG A 54 2.73 -13.00 -53.81
CA ARG A 54 4.07 -12.75 -53.30
C ARG A 54 4.04 -11.82 -52.09
N VAL A 55 3.31 -10.70 -52.15
CA VAL A 55 3.11 -9.78 -51.06
C VAL A 55 2.39 -10.46 -49.89
N SER A 56 1.29 -11.18 -50.15
CA SER A 56 0.58 -11.91 -49.11
C SER A 56 1.45 -12.92 -48.36
N SER A 57 2.29 -13.67 -49.07
CA SER A 57 3.18 -14.65 -48.46
C SER A 57 4.27 -13.97 -47.60
N ARG A 58 4.81 -12.81 -48.06
CA ARG A 58 5.80 -12.02 -47.36
C ARG A 58 5.20 -11.41 -46.07
N SER A 59 4.02 -10.80 -46.18
CA SER A 59 3.30 -10.25 -45.04
C SER A 59 2.96 -11.30 -43.99
N ARG A 60 2.52 -12.50 -44.39
CA ARG A 60 2.25 -13.63 -43.49
C ARG A 60 3.52 -14.07 -42.75
N ARG A 61 4.66 -14.18 -43.44
CA ARG A 61 5.94 -14.53 -42.79
C ARG A 61 6.35 -13.45 -41.79
N ALA A 62 6.29 -12.15 -42.15
CA ALA A 62 6.62 -11.03 -41.27
C ALA A 62 5.73 -11.01 -40.01
N ILE A 63 4.42 -11.27 -40.16
CA ILE A 63 3.48 -11.37 -39.02
C ILE A 63 3.85 -12.54 -38.10
N LEU A 64 4.18 -13.71 -38.68
CA LEU A 64 4.59 -14.88 -37.89
C LEU A 64 5.89 -14.65 -37.13
N GLU A 65 6.88 -14.01 -37.78
CA GLU A 65 8.13 -13.66 -37.14
C GLU A 65 7.93 -12.61 -36.02
N ALA A 66 7.12 -11.57 -36.26
CA ALA A 66 6.79 -10.58 -35.25
C ALA A 66 6.12 -11.22 -34.01
N ARG A 67 5.18 -12.15 -34.23
CA ARG A 67 4.56 -12.92 -33.14
C ARG A 67 5.57 -13.77 -32.36
N ARG A 68 6.45 -14.49 -33.06
CA ARG A 68 7.50 -15.29 -32.40
C ARG A 68 8.42 -14.41 -31.56
N ARG A 69 8.82 -13.22 -32.09
CA ARG A 69 9.64 -12.25 -31.35
C ARG A 69 8.91 -11.70 -30.12
N ALA A 70 7.63 -11.32 -30.26
CA ALA A 70 6.80 -10.85 -29.16
C ALA A 70 6.59 -11.94 -28.07
N GLU A 71 6.36 -13.19 -28.49
CA GLU A 71 6.24 -14.31 -27.55
C GLU A 71 7.55 -14.60 -26.84
N ALA A 72 8.68 -14.58 -27.56
CA ALA A 72 10.01 -14.75 -26.99
C ALA A 72 10.34 -13.61 -25.99
N ALA A 73 10.04 -12.35 -26.35
CA ALA A 73 10.22 -11.20 -25.47
C ALA A 73 9.36 -11.33 -24.19
N ARG A 74 8.08 -11.74 -24.33
CA ARG A 74 7.21 -11.99 -23.19
C ARG A 74 7.74 -13.10 -22.28
N ARG A 75 8.21 -14.22 -22.85
CA ARG A 75 8.84 -15.30 -22.06
C ARG A 75 10.09 -14.82 -21.33
N ALA A 76 10.94 -14.03 -22.00
CA ALA A 76 12.13 -13.46 -21.40
C ALA A 76 11.78 -12.48 -20.26
N ALA A 77 10.76 -11.63 -20.43
CA ALA A 77 10.28 -10.73 -19.37
C ALA A 77 9.77 -11.50 -18.15
N ILE A 78 8.94 -12.55 -18.37
CA ILE A 78 8.47 -13.42 -17.27
C ILE A 78 9.65 -14.10 -16.55
N ALA A 79 10.62 -14.63 -17.30
CA ALA A 79 11.78 -15.27 -16.70
C ALA A 79 12.63 -14.29 -15.86
N ARG A 80 12.81 -13.05 -16.35
CA ARG A 80 13.49 -12.00 -15.58
C ARG A 80 12.74 -11.67 -14.29
N GLN A 81 11.41 -11.50 -14.35
CA GLN A 81 10.60 -11.24 -13.16
C GLN A 81 10.71 -12.38 -12.15
N MET A 82 10.60 -13.63 -12.58
CA MET A 82 10.78 -14.80 -11.71
C MET A 82 12.17 -14.85 -11.05
N ALA A 83 13.21 -14.45 -11.77
CA ALA A 83 14.56 -14.38 -11.20
C ALA A 83 14.69 -13.28 -10.15
N ILE A 84 14.10 -12.10 -10.39
CA ILE A 84 14.06 -10.99 -9.43
C ILE A 84 13.29 -11.41 -8.17
N ASP A 85 12.10 -11.99 -8.32
CA ASP A 85 11.28 -12.44 -7.20
C ASP A 85 12.00 -13.54 -6.39
N LYS A 86 12.69 -14.45 -7.07
CA LYS A 86 13.50 -15.47 -6.39
C LYS A 86 14.63 -14.85 -5.58
N ALA A 87 15.40 -13.94 -6.17
CA ALA A 87 16.50 -13.26 -5.50
C ALA A 87 16.00 -12.51 -4.26
N MET A 88 14.86 -11.81 -4.36
CA MET A 88 14.23 -11.10 -3.25
C MET A 88 13.81 -12.06 -2.13
N ARG A 89 13.23 -13.22 -2.47
CA ARG A 89 12.87 -14.24 -1.47
C ARG A 89 14.09 -14.81 -0.76
N ASP A 90 15.15 -15.14 -1.51
CA ASP A 90 16.39 -15.67 -0.96
C ASP A 90 17.05 -14.63 -0.01
N GLU A 91 17.04 -13.35 -0.38
CA GLU A 91 17.51 -12.25 0.45
C GLU A 91 16.70 -12.14 1.76
N VAL A 92 15.36 -12.15 1.66
CA VAL A 92 14.46 -12.08 2.83
C VAL A 92 14.69 -13.27 3.77
N GLN A 93 14.86 -14.47 3.23
CA GLN A 93 15.21 -15.64 4.08
C GLN A 93 16.55 -15.43 4.80
N SER A 94 17.52 -14.79 4.17
CA SER A 94 18.79 -14.47 4.81
C SER A 94 18.64 -13.44 5.94
N TYR A 95 17.70 -12.51 5.84
CA TYR A 95 17.39 -11.56 6.92
C TYR A 95 16.66 -12.23 8.06
N ILE A 96 15.63 -13.06 7.77
CA ILE A 96 14.89 -13.81 8.79
C ILE A 96 15.83 -14.71 9.62
N ALA A 97 16.83 -15.31 8.97
CA ALA A 97 17.82 -16.14 9.67
C ALA A 97 18.75 -15.34 10.61
N LYS A 98 18.82 -14.02 10.46
CA LYS A 98 19.64 -13.10 11.28
C LYS A 98 18.81 -12.30 12.29
N ASP A 99 17.49 -12.50 12.33
CA ASP A 99 16.63 -11.82 13.30
C ASP A 99 17.09 -12.14 14.74
N ASP A 100 17.09 -11.11 15.59
CA ASP A 100 17.29 -11.29 17.04
C ASP A 100 15.99 -11.80 17.65
N LEU A 101 16.02 -13.04 18.14
CA LEU A 101 14.87 -13.70 18.74
C LEU A 101 14.75 -13.44 20.25
N THR A 102 15.65 -12.65 20.82
CA THR A 102 15.65 -12.36 22.25
C THR A 102 14.37 -11.63 22.65
N GLY A 103 13.60 -12.25 23.55
CA GLY A 103 12.33 -11.69 24.05
C GLY A 103 11.12 -11.88 23.16
N GLU A 104 11.28 -12.47 21.97
CA GLU A 104 10.14 -12.89 21.17
C GLU A 104 9.38 -14.05 21.80
N ASP A 105 8.12 -14.20 21.47
CA ASP A 105 7.30 -15.34 21.82
C ASP A 105 7.56 -16.48 20.80
N PRO A 106 8.11 -17.63 21.25
CA PRO A 106 8.54 -18.68 20.31
C PRO A 106 7.40 -19.28 19.49
N GLU A 107 6.20 -19.35 20.08
CA GLU A 107 5.04 -19.87 19.37
C GLU A 107 4.53 -18.89 18.32
N VAL A 108 4.39 -17.62 18.68
CA VAL A 108 3.99 -16.56 17.75
C VAL A 108 5.00 -16.48 16.61
N ARG A 109 6.31 -16.52 16.92
CA ARG A 109 7.37 -16.54 15.91
C ARG A 109 7.22 -17.71 14.94
N ARG A 110 7.10 -18.93 15.46
CA ARG A 110 6.96 -20.14 14.65
C ARG A 110 5.76 -20.05 13.70
N ILE A 111 4.61 -19.59 14.22
CA ILE A 111 3.39 -19.45 13.42
C ILE A 111 3.54 -18.33 12.37
N ALA A 112 4.12 -17.19 12.73
CA ALA A 112 4.30 -16.07 11.80
C ALA A 112 5.28 -16.44 10.67
N VAL A 113 6.40 -17.10 10.98
CA VAL A 113 7.36 -17.60 9.97
C VAL A 113 6.71 -18.64 9.07
N SER A 114 5.94 -19.59 9.64
CA SER A 114 5.23 -20.61 8.87
C SER A 114 4.17 -19.99 7.95
N ALA A 115 3.43 -18.99 8.42
CA ALA A 115 2.40 -18.29 7.64
C ALA A 115 3.01 -17.50 6.50
N LEU A 116 4.12 -16.80 6.70
CA LEU A 116 4.84 -16.08 5.65
C LEU A 116 5.49 -17.05 4.66
N GLY A 117 5.99 -18.18 5.10
CA GLY A 117 6.68 -19.17 4.26
C GLY A 117 7.92 -18.59 3.58
N HIS A 118 8.14 -19.01 2.33
CA HIS A 118 9.26 -18.54 1.51
C HIS A 118 8.94 -17.28 0.68
N HIS A 119 7.95 -16.49 1.10
CA HIS A 119 7.58 -15.26 0.40
C HIS A 119 8.46 -14.09 0.83
N ALA A 120 8.63 -13.11 -0.07
CA ALA A 120 9.37 -11.89 0.22
C ALA A 120 8.51 -10.95 1.04
N GLY A 121 8.72 -10.93 2.37
CA GLY A 121 7.88 -10.12 3.25
C GLY A 121 8.45 -9.95 4.66
N THR A 122 7.63 -9.29 5.48
CA THR A 122 7.85 -9.06 6.90
C THR A 122 6.53 -9.17 7.66
N VAL A 123 6.58 -9.58 8.91
CA VAL A 123 5.41 -9.68 9.78
C VAL A 123 5.73 -9.05 11.13
N VAL A 124 4.81 -8.22 11.62
CA VAL A 124 4.84 -7.69 12.99
C VAL A 124 3.61 -8.21 13.72
N VAL A 125 3.80 -8.83 14.87
CA VAL A 125 2.73 -9.28 15.77
C VAL A 125 2.93 -8.64 17.14
N MET A 126 1.95 -7.87 17.59
CA MET A 126 2.03 -7.15 18.86
C MET A 126 0.69 -7.13 19.60
N ASP A 127 0.76 -6.87 20.89
CA ASP A 127 -0.41 -6.60 21.73
C ASP A 127 -0.86 -5.16 21.54
N PRO A 128 -2.05 -4.91 21.03
CA PRO A 128 -2.53 -3.54 20.78
C PRO A 128 -2.87 -2.75 22.04
N VAL A 129 -2.99 -3.40 23.19
CA VAL A 129 -3.35 -2.77 24.47
C VAL A 129 -2.13 -2.43 25.32
N THR A 130 -1.12 -3.30 25.32
CA THR A 130 0.09 -3.13 26.12
C THR A 130 1.28 -2.59 25.33
N GLY A 131 1.27 -2.71 24.00
CA GLY A 131 2.41 -2.38 23.15
C GLY A 131 3.51 -3.46 23.17
N ARG A 132 3.30 -4.61 23.82
CA ARG A 132 4.23 -5.73 23.76
C ARG A 132 4.34 -6.25 22.34
N VAL A 133 5.54 -6.32 21.83
CA VAL A 133 5.84 -6.98 20.56
C VAL A 133 6.11 -8.45 20.85
N TYR A 134 5.28 -9.33 20.24
CA TYR A 134 5.43 -10.77 20.39
C TYR A 134 6.46 -11.33 19.41
N SER A 135 6.49 -10.82 18.17
CA SER A 135 7.45 -11.24 17.17
C SER A 135 7.55 -10.24 16.01
N ILE A 136 8.75 -10.13 15.45
CA ILE A 136 9.03 -9.38 14.21
C ILE A 136 9.78 -10.29 13.25
N VAL A 137 9.11 -10.83 12.25
CA VAL A 137 9.71 -11.63 11.19
C VAL A 137 10.31 -10.70 10.13
N ASN A 138 11.59 -10.87 9.82
CA ASN A 138 12.37 -9.99 8.96
C ASN A 138 12.48 -8.57 9.56
N GLN A 139 13.24 -8.48 10.66
CA GLN A 139 13.48 -7.22 11.39
C GLN A 139 14.15 -6.15 10.53
N GLU A 140 14.96 -6.54 9.52
CA GLU A 140 15.55 -5.60 8.57
C GLU A 140 14.47 -4.80 7.84
N TRP A 141 13.43 -5.46 7.35
CA TRP A 141 12.33 -4.76 6.69
C TRP A 141 11.39 -4.06 7.67
N ALA A 142 11.12 -4.66 8.82
CA ALA A 142 10.17 -4.13 9.77
C ALA A 142 10.63 -2.84 10.46
N LEU A 143 11.94 -2.72 10.69
CA LEU A 143 12.52 -1.66 11.53
C LEU A 143 13.34 -0.65 10.74
N ARG A 144 13.97 -1.05 9.61
CA ARG A 144 14.97 -0.24 8.90
C ARG A 144 14.53 0.20 7.53
N ARG A 145 13.40 -0.28 7.03
CA ARG A 145 12.94 0.00 5.68
C ARG A 145 11.57 0.69 5.68
N GLY A 146 11.44 1.73 4.85
CA GLY A 146 10.15 2.37 4.56
C GLY A 146 9.45 1.69 3.40
N PHE A 147 8.13 1.61 3.49
CA PHE A 147 7.25 1.12 2.44
C PHE A 147 6.16 2.15 2.15
N LYS A 148 5.77 2.25 0.89
CA LYS A 148 4.56 2.99 0.53
C LYS A 148 3.37 2.28 1.18
N PRO A 149 2.58 2.96 2.03
CA PRO A 149 1.48 2.30 2.74
C PRO A 149 0.28 1.96 1.85
N CYS A 150 0.28 2.37 0.58
CA CYS A 150 -0.79 2.10 -0.38
C CYS A 150 -2.17 2.43 0.22
N SER A 151 -3.17 1.62 -0.02
CA SER A 151 -4.54 1.84 0.48
C SER A 151 -4.70 1.72 2.01
N THR A 152 -3.67 1.31 2.77
CA THR A 152 -3.76 1.39 4.25
C THR A 152 -3.79 2.83 4.75
N ILE A 153 -3.31 3.80 3.96
CA ILE A 153 -3.42 5.23 4.24
C ILE A 153 -4.88 5.70 4.39
N LYS A 154 -5.83 4.98 3.83
CA LYS A 154 -7.27 5.26 3.95
C LYS A 154 -7.76 5.20 5.40
N LEU A 155 -7.05 4.52 6.29
CA LEU A 155 -7.31 4.59 7.73
C LEU A 155 -7.05 6.01 8.25
N VAL A 156 -5.96 6.64 7.83
CA VAL A 156 -5.65 8.03 8.19
C VAL A 156 -6.65 8.99 7.56
N THR A 157 -6.92 8.82 6.24
CA THR A 157 -7.88 9.68 5.53
C THR A 157 -9.29 9.57 6.09
N GLY A 158 -9.71 8.36 6.50
CA GLY A 158 -11.02 8.13 7.13
C GLY A 158 -11.13 8.81 8.49
N VAL A 159 -10.12 8.63 9.35
CA VAL A 159 -10.05 9.30 10.65
C VAL A 159 -10.06 10.82 10.49
N ALA A 160 -9.22 11.36 9.60
CA ALA A 160 -9.19 12.79 9.31
C ALA A 160 -10.53 13.31 8.78
N GLY A 161 -11.15 12.58 7.83
CA GLY A 161 -12.43 12.95 7.25
C GLY A 161 -13.59 12.99 8.24
N LEU A 162 -13.59 12.07 9.20
CA LEU A 162 -14.55 12.03 10.29
C LEU A 162 -14.29 13.18 11.30
N SER A 163 -13.03 13.35 11.71
CA SER A 163 -12.65 14.39 12.68
C SER A 163 -12.91 15.80 12.17
N GLU A 164 -12.74 16.03 10.87
CA GLU A 164 -12.99 17.31 10.20
C GLU A 164 -14.45 17.47 9.73
N SER A 165 -15.33 16.51 10.08
CA SER A 165 -16.75 16.49 9.66
C SER A 165 -16.95 16.55 8.13
N VAL A 166 -15.96 16.10 7.37
CA VAL A 166 -16.03 15.98 5.90
C VAL A 166 -16.84 14.75 5.49
N ILE A 167 -16.77 13.67 6.27
CA ILE A 167 -17.62 12.50 6.15
C ILE A 167 -18.88 12.74 6.99
N PRO A 168 -20.09 12.55 6.45
CA PRO A 168 -21.34 12.78 7.17
C PRO A 168 -21.41 12.04 8.50
N SER A 169 -22.14 12.59 9.48
CA SER A 169 -22.29 11.99 10.82
C SER A 169 -23.03 10.66 10.82
N ILE A 170 -23.86 10.42 9.81
CA ILE A 170 -24.56 9.15 9.59
C ILE A 170 -23.89 8.44 8.42
N ASP A 171 -23.67 7.13 8.54
CA ASP A 171 -23.08 6.32 7.48
C ASP A 171 -24.11 6.03 6.39
N THR A 172 -24.44 7.06 5.62
CA THR A 172 -25.37 7.03 4.51
C THR A 172 -24.74 7.57 3.25
N VAL A 173 -25.25 7.14 2.11
CA VAL A 173 -24.90 7.73 0.81
C VAL A 173 -25.52 9.11 0.71
N GLY A 174 -24.73 10.16 0.68
CA GLY A 174 -25.20 11.55 0.61
C GLY A 174 -24.07 12.52 0.29
N ASP A 175 -24.40 13.81 0.21
CA ASP A 175 -23.43 14.89 0.01
C ASP A 175 -22.50 14.74 -1.21
N GLY A 176 -22.99 14.08 -2.27
CA GLY A 176 -22.24 13.83 -3.49
C GLY A 176 -21.30 12.62 -3.43
N TYR A 177 -21.32 11.83 -2.36
CA TYR A 177 -20.60 10.55 -2.31
C TYR A 177 -21.41 9.44 -3.00
N ARG A 178 -20.70 8.54 -3.69
CA ARG A 178 -21.31 7.40 -4.41
C ARG A 178 -21.54 6.19 -3.51
N THR A 179 -20.88 6.16 -2.34
CA THR A 179 -20.93 5.07 -1.36
C THR A 179 -20.74 5.64 0.05
N ASP A 180 -21.07 4.90 1.07
CA ASP A 180 -20.81 5.21 2.47
C ASP A 180 -19.37 4.85 2.89
N LEU A 181 -18.98 5.27 4.11
CA LEU A 181 -17.66 4.98 4.65
C LEU A 181 -17.41 3.48 4.86
N THR A 182 -18.39 2.75 5.33
CA THR A 182 -18.30 1.32 5.62
C THR A 182 -17.98 0.54 4.34
N SER A 183 -18.77 0.74 3.28
CA SER A 183 -18.54 0.13 1.98
C SER A 183 -17.22 0.61 1.34
N ALA A 184 -16.91 1.91 1.45
CA ALA A 184 -15.68 2.47 0.90
C ALA A 184 -14.42 1.87 1.56
N LEU A 185 -14.44 1.62 2.87
CA LEU A 185 -13.33 0.95 3.56
C LEU A 185 -13.26 -0.53 3.19
N ALA A 186 -14.42 -1.22 3.17
CA ALA A 186 -14.50 -2.65 2.89
C ALA A 186 -13.94 -2.99 1.50
N HIS A 187 -14.37 -2.25 0.49
CA HIS A 187 -13.96 -2.45 -0.91
C HIS A 187 -12.75 -1.59 -1.32
N SER A 188 -12.19 -0.82 -0.39
CA SER A 188 -11.03 0.05 -0.64
C SER A 188 -11.26 1.08 -1.76
N ASP A 189 -12.44 1.74 -1.78
CA ASP A 189 -12.86 2.68 -2.83
C ASP A 189 -11.92 3.89 -2.92
N ASN A 190 -11.23 4.05 -4.06
CA ASN A 190 -10.30 5.15 -4.28
C ASN A 190 -11.00 6.49 -4.49
N PRO A 191 -12.04 6.58 -5.33
CA PRO A 191 -12.80 7.81 -5.55
C PRO A 191 -13.33 8.44 -4.26
N PHE A 192 -13.90 7.63 -3.35
CA PHE A 192 -14.39 8.10 -2.06
C PHE A 192 -13.29 8.81 -1.26
N PHE A 193 -12.15 8.13 -1.04
CA PHE A 193 -11.06 8.68 -0.24
C PHE A 193 -10.34 9.84 -0.91
N GLN A 194 -10.26 9.88 -2.24
CA GLN A 194 -9.77 11.05 -2.98
C GLN A 194 -10.68 12.26 -2.82
N GLN A 195 -12.00 12.06 -2.82
CA GLN A 195 -12.97 13.14 -2.60
C GLN A 195 -12.89 13.67 -1.17
N VAL A 196 -12.85 12.77 -0.16
CA VAL A 196 -12.66 13.14 1.24
C VAL A 196 -11.36 13.91 1.42
N GLY A 197 -10.25 13.38 0.91
CA GLY A 197 -8.94 14.01 1.04
C GLY A 197 -8.85 15.37 0.36
N THR A 198 -9.48 15.54 -0.82
CA THR A 198 -9.54 16.84 -1.49
C THR A 198 -10.25 17.91 -0.63
N LYS A 199 -11.27 17.51 0.12
CA LYS A 199 -11.98 18.42 1.04
C LYS A 199 -11.16 18.71 2.32
N ILE A 200 -10.39 17.74 2.81
CA ILE A 200 -9.50 17.90 3.99
C ILE A 200 -8.30 18.79 3.66
N GLY A 201 -7.67 18.58 2.52
CA GLY A 201 -6.42 19.22 2.11
C GLY A 201 -5.17 18.45 2.58
N GLY A 202 -4.06 18.71 1.87
CA GLY A 202 -2.80 17.97 2.06
C GLY A 202 -2.16 18.19 3.42
N ASP A 203 -2.11 19.44 3.89
CA ASP A 203 -1.49 19.80 5.19
C ASP A 203 -2.16 19.10 6.37
N LYS A 204 -3.50 19.10 6.40
CA LYS A 204 -4.25 18.40 7.45
C LYS A 204 -4.01 16.88 7.35
N MET A 205 -4.00 16.32 6.15
CA MET A 205 -3.70 14.90 5.96
C MET A 205 -2.33 14.50 6.53
N VAL A 206 -1.29 15.30 6.25
CA VAL A 206 0.07 15.08 6.78
C VAL A 206 0.11 15.24 8.30
N ASN A 207 -0.62 16.22 8.85
CA ASN A 207 -0.72 16.42 10.29
C ASN A 207 -1.41 15.24 10.99
N TYR A 208 -2.54 14.75 10.47
CA TYR A 208 -3.19 13.53 10.98
C TYR A 208 -2.30 12.30 10.88
N ALA A 209 -1.56 12.15 9.78
CA ALA A 209 -0.62 11.04 9.63
C ALA A 209 0.47 11.08 10.71
N ARG A 210 1.03 12.26 10.99
CA ARG A 210 2.04 12.46 12.04
C ARG A 210 1.44 12.24 13.44
N GLU A 211 0.25 12.78 13.70
CA GLU A 211 -0.45 12.58 14.97
C GLU A 211 -0.69 11.09 15.23
N LEU A 212 -1.08 10.34 14.21
CA LEU A 212 -1.29 8.89 14.24
C LEU A 212 0.03 8.08 14.26
N GLY A 213 1.19 8.73 14.34
CA GLY A 213 2.49 8.09 14.55
C GLY A 213 3.24 7.69 13.28
N LEU A 214 2.78 8.12 12.10
CA LEU A 214 3.51 7.89 10.85
C LEU A 214 4.58 8.97 10.64
N GLY A 215 5.69 8.61 9.97
CA GLY A 215 6.78 9.53 9.67
C GLY A 215 7.64 9.90 10.87
N GLU A 216 7.59 9.16 11.97
CA GLU A 216 8.37 9.34 13.17
C GLU A 216 8.71 8.00 13.83
N LYS A 217 9.82 7.94 14.57
CA LYS A 217 10.20 6.72 15.30
C LYS A 217 9.11 6.33 16.29
N THR A 218 8.77 5.05 16.38
CA THR A 218 7.81 4.57 17.36
C THR A 218 8.38 4.59 18.78
N GLY A 219 9.70 4.60 18.91
CA GLY A 219 10.42 4.54 20.17
C GLY A 219 10.60 3.14 20.73
N ILE A 220 10.44 2.12 19.88
CA ILE A 220 10.73 0.73 20.27
C ILE A 220 12.16 0.60 20.81
N ASN A 221 12.34 -0.25 21.83
CA ASN A 221 13.61 -0.46 22.51
C ASN A 221 14.59 -1.34 21.70
N VAL A 222 14.92 -0.91 20.46
CA VAL A 222 15.91 -1.54 19.58
C VAL A 222 16.92 -0.50 19.09
N PRO A 223 18.15 -0.89 18.69
CA PRO A 223 19.22 0.05 18.35
C PRO A 223 18.90 0.96 17.17
N PHE A 224 18.13 0.47 16.19
CA PHE A 224 17.87 1.16 14.94
C PHE A 224 16.39 1.08 14.56
N GLU A 225 15.84 2.23 14.27
CA GLU A 225 14.49 2.37 13.75
C GLU A 225 14.47 3.47 12.69
N PHE A 226 13.93 3.15 11.51
CA PHE A 226 13.69 4.10 10.44
C PHE A 226 12.45 4.95 10.77
N PRO A 227 12.55 6.30 10.72
CA PRO A 227 11.44 7.16 11.11
C PRO A 227 10.30 7.19 10.07
N GLY A 228 10.49 6.62 8.89
CA GLY A 228 9.57 6.84 7.78
C GLY A 228 9.75 8.22 7.15
N ARG A 229 8.84 8.54 6.23
CA ARG A 229 8.80 9.85 5.57
C ARG A 229 7.35 10.23 5.28
N LEU A 230 7.01 11.49 5.50
CA LEU A 230 5.75 12.08 5.09
C LEU A 230 5.98 12.96 3.86
N PRO A 231 4.98 13.12 2.97
CA PRO A 231 5.10 13.98 1.81
C PRO A 231 5.21 15.45 2.20
N GLU A 232 5.95 16.21 1.40
CA GLU A 232 5.90 17.67 1.45
C GLU A 232 4.69 18.14 0.64
N VAL A 233 3.84 18.94 1.26
CA VAL A 233 2.68 19.52 0.61
C VAL A 233 3.08 20.81 -0.10
N LYS A 234 2.78 20.91 -1.39
CA LYS A 234 3.00 22.12 -2.17
C LYS A 234 1.74 22.97 -2.16
N GLU A 235 1.87 24.24 -1.86
CA GLU A 235 0.76 25.17 -1.85
C GLU A 235 0.03 25.20 -3.22
N GLY A 236 -1.30 25.11 -3.19
CA GLY A 236 -2.14 25.11 -4.40
C GLY A 236 -2.15 23.79 -5.19
N VAL A 237 -1.40 22.76 -4.80
CA VAL A 237 -1.36 21.47 -5.46
C VAL A 237 -2.11 20.43 -4.63
N ILE A 238 -3.15 19.84 -5.22
CA ILE A 238 -3.93 18.75 -4.59
C ILE A 238 -3.56 17.44 -5.26
N GLU A 239 -2.73 16.66 -4.60
CA GLU A 239 -2.35 15.32 -5.04
C GLU A 239 -3.37 14.29 -4.55
N ARG A 240 -4.44 14.05 -5.32
CA ARG A 240 -5.55 13.15 -4.94
C ARG A 240 -5.09 11.76 -4.55
N ARG A 241 -4.04 11.25 -5.19
CA ARG A 241 -3.50 9.92 -4.90
C ARG A 241 -2.84 9.82 -3.52
N MET A 242 -2.40 10.93 -2.94
CA MET A 242 -1.90 10.97 -1.56
C MET A 242 -2.92 10.41 -0.56
N PHE A 243 -4.21 10.67 -0.75
CA PHE A 243 -5.29 10.27 0.16
C PHE A 243 -5.77 8.82 0.01
N SER A 244 -5.49 8.19 -1.11
CA SER A 244 -5.98 6.85 -1.44
C SER A 244 -4.88 5.82 -1.69
N HIS A 245 -3.73 6.26 -2.25
CA HIS A 245 -2.60 5.43 -2.65
C HIS A 245 -1.32 5.74 -1.86
N ALA A 246 -1.36 6.78 -0.99
CA ALA A 246 -0.23 7.21 -0.16
C ALA A 246 0.99 7.69 -0.96
N ASP A 247 0.77 8.39 -2.08
CA ASP A 247 1.87 8.96 -2.83
C ASP A 247 2.67 9.92 -1.93
N GLY A 248 4.01 9.79 -1.94
CA GLY A 248 4.92 10.55 -1.10
C GLY A 248 5.14 10.02 0.33
N PHE A 249 4.34 9.06 0.80
CA PHE A 249 4.52 8.45 2.12
C PHE A 249 5.48 7.26 2.07
N GLU A 250 6.30 7.14 3.11
CA GLU A 250 7.05 5.93 3.46
C GLU A 250 6.86 5.64 4.95
N VAL A 251 6.39 4.45 5.27
CA VAL A 251 6.13 4.02 6.66
C VAL A 251 6.77 2.66 6.93
N THR A 252 7.06 2.38 8.19
CA THR A 252 7.50 1.05 8.59
C THR A 252 6.31 0.16 8.94
N PRO A 253 6.45 -1.18 8.83
CA PRO A 253 5.46 -2.12 9.35
C PRO A 253 5.11 -1.87 10.81
N LEU A 254 6.09 -1.49 11.62
CA LEU A 254 5.88 -1.20 13.03
C LEU A 254 5.01 0.05 13.25
N GLN A 255 5.19 1.11 12.45
CA GLN A 255 4.32 2.28 12.47
C GLN A 255 2.86 1.93 12.15
N LEU A 256 2.63 1.06 11.16
CA LEU A 256 1.28 0.55 10.86
C LEU A 256 0.73 -0.29 12.03
N GLY A 257 1.57 -1.04 12.71
CA GLY A 257 1.21 -1.78 13.92
C GLY A 257 0.76 -0.86 15.06
N THR A 258 1.48 0.23 15.31
CA THR A 258 1.09 1.23 16.33
C THR A 258 -0.18 1.98 15.95
N LEU A 259 -0.35 2.33 14.68
CA LEU A 259 -1.57 2.96 14.14
C LEU A 259 -2.80 2.08 14.39
N VAL A 260 -2.75 0.81 13.95
CA VAL A 260 -3.91 -0.07 14.11
C VAL A 260 -4.15 -0.45 15.57
N SER A 261 -3.09 -0.49 16.40
CA SER A 261 -3.21 -0.66 17.85
C SER A 261 -3.90 0.53 18.51
N ALA A 262 -3.62 1.76 18.08
CA ALA A 262 -4.33 2.95 18.58
C ALA A 262 -5.82 2.91 18.25
N MET A 263 -6.19 2.40 17.06
CA MET A 263 -7.59 2.19 16.71
C MET A 263 -8.26 1.12 17.60
N ALA A 264 -7.53 0.06 17.94
CA ALA A 264 -8.01 -1.04 18.76
C ALA A 264 -8.17 -0.67 20.24
N ASN A 265 -7.35 0.26 20.76
CA ASN A 265 -7.28 0.58 22.19
C ASN A 265 -7.94 1.94 22.57
N GLY A 266 -8.68 2.55 21.63
CA GLY A 266 -9.40 3.80 21.87
C GLY A 266 -8.52 5.05 21.81
N GLY A 267 -7.46 5.05 21.00
CA GLY A 267 -6.68 6.26 20.68
C GLY A 267 -5.43 6.45 21.53
N LYS A 268 -4.87 5.40 22.10
CA LYS A 268 -3.56 5.45 22.79
C LYS A 268 -2.48 5.03 21.81
N LEU A 269 -1.64 5.95 21.38
CA LEU A 269 -0.45 5.64 20.60
C LEU A 269 0.63 5.10 21.55
N LEU A 270 0.87 3.81 21.49
CA LEU A 270 1.79 3.13 22.41
C LEU A 270 3.21 3.12 21.86
N VAL A 271 4.19 3.08 22.78
CA VAL A 271 5.57 2.71 22.48
C VAL A 271 5.65 1.18 22.40
N PRO A 272 6.01 0.59 21.25
CA PRO A 272 6.23 -0.84 21.16
C PRO A 272 7.40 -1.28 22.06
N GLN A 273 7.29 -2.45 22.67
CA GLN A 273 8.29 -2.95 23.62
C GLN A 273 8.58 -4.42 23.38
N ILE A 274 9.85 -4.78 23.32
CA ILE A 274 10.34 -6.16 23.37
C ILE A 274 10.91 -6.39 24.77
N GLY A 275 10.45 -7.44 25.47
CA GLY A 275 10.99 -7.79 26.77
C GLY A 275 12.11 -8.80 26.60
N HIS A 276 13.34 -8.43 26.94
CA HIS A 276 14.53 -9.29 26.76
C HIS A 276 14.74 -10.34 27.87
N SER A 277 13.87 -10.36 28.89
CA SER A 277 13.90 -11.34 29.96
C SER A 277 12.52 -11.57 30.58
N GLN A 278 12.31 -12.71 31.26
CA GLN A 278 11.06 -12.98 31.98
C GLN A 278 10.78 -11.91 33.07
N LYS A 279 11.82 -11.37 33.68
CA LYS A 279 11.72 -10.29 34.66
C LYS A 279 11.22 -8.97 34.01
N GLU A 280 11.66 -8.69 32.80
CA GLU A 280 11.15 -7.53 32.03
C GLU A 280 9.72 -7.76 31.58
N LEU A 281 9.43 -8.94 31.04
CA LEU A 281 8.08 -9.31 30.60
C LEU A 281 7.05 -9.21 31.73
N SER A 282 7.42 -9.68 32.96
CA SER A 282 6.53 -9.61 34.12
C SER A 282 6.29 -8.20 34.66
N LYS A 283 7.19 -7.25 34.35
CA LYS A 283 7.12 -5.86 34.76
C LYS A 283 6.67 -4.91 33.62
N MET A 284 6.44 -5.49 32.45
CA MET A 284 6.04 -4.69 31.28
C MET A 284 4.69 -4.06 31.52
N SER A 285 4.64 -2.76 31.39
CA SER A 285 3.43 -1.95 31.44
C SER A 285 3.28 -1.13 30.18
N PRO A 286 2.04 -0.79 29.76
CA PRO A 286 1.81 0.05 28.60
C PRO A 286 2.54 1.39 28.73
N LYS A 287 3.38 1.73 27.76
CA LYS A 287 3.98 3.07 27.65
C LYS A 287 3.22 3.87 26.62
N VAL A 288 2.42 4.80 27.06
CA VAL A 288 1.67 5.69 26.17
C VAL A 288 2.61 6.80 25.70
N ARG A 289 2.87 6.85 24.40
CA ARG A 289 3.64 7.90 23.77
C ARG A 289 2.80 9.17 23.61
N ARG A 290 1.53 9.00 23.23
CA ARG A 290 0.58 10.08 22.97
C ARG A 290 -0.86 9.57 23.14
N HIS A 291 -1.69 10.38 23.78
CA HIS A 291 -3.14 10.23 23.70
C HIS A 291 -3.60 11.03 22.48
N LEU A 292 -4.28 10.35 21.56
CA LEU A 292 -4.81 10.99 20.37
C LEU A 292 -6.07 11.77 20.73
N GLY A 293 -6.14 13.04 20.32
CA GLY A 293 -7.29 13.91 20.55
C GLY A 293 -8.53 13.56 19.71
N ILE A 294 -8.64 12.31 19.28
CA ILE A 294 -9.68 11.79 18.39
C ILE A 294 -10.80 11.17 19.24
N THR A 295 -12.04 11.57 18.97
CA THR A 295 -13.21 11.12 19.73
C THR A 295 -13.50 9.62 19.55
N THR A 296 -14.12 9.02 20.55
CA THR A 296 -14.54 7.60 20.50
C THR A 296 -15.47 7.32 19.33
N ASP A 297 -16.33 8.26 18.97
CA ASP A 297 -17.24 8.14 17.82
C ASP A 297 -16.47 7.92 16.51
N VAL A 298 -15.40 8.68 16.28
CA VAL A 298 -14.55 8.51 15.08
C VAL A 298 -13.99 7.09 15.01
N TRP A 299 -13.47 6.55 16.11
CA TRP A 299 -12.95 5.18 16.14
C TRP A 299 -14.04 4.16 15.86
N GLN A 300 -15.20 4.31 16.51
CA GLN A 300 -16.33 3.39 16.34
C GLN A 300 -16.85 3.37 14.91
N ARG A 301 -16.86 4.51 14.22
CA ARG A 301 -17.31 4.63 12.83
C ARG A 301 -16.34 4.05 11.81
N MET A 302 -15.06 3.89 12.14
CA MET A 302 -14.08 3.20 11.30
C MET A 302 -14.24 1.67 11.34
N ILE A 303 -14.70 1.13 12.46
CA ILE A 303 -14.76 -0.31 12.73
C ILE A 303 -15.61 -1.08 11.72
N PRO A 304 -16.86 -0.69 11.40
CA PRO A 304 -17.70 -1.46 10.47
C PRO A 304 -17.02 -1.69 9.11
N GLY A 305 -16.37 -0.67 8.55
CA GLY A 305 -15.65 -0.79 7.28
C GLY A 305 -14.41 -1.67 7.36
N MET A 306 -13.69 -1.66 8.50
CA MET A 306 -12.55 -2.55 8.72
C MET A 306 -12.96 -4.01 8.91
N VAL A 307 -14.07 -4.26 9.59
CA VAL A 307 -14.70 -5.59 9.71
C VAL A 307 -15.26 -6.05 8.38
N GLY A 308 -15.97 -5.16 7.67
CA GLY A 308 -16.48 -5.43 6.32
C GLY A 308 -15.39 -5.81 5.34
N ALA A 309 -14.20 -5.18 5.42
CA ALA A 309 -13.06 -5.55 4.59
C ALA A 309 -12.66 -7.02 4.74
N VAL A 310 -12.80 -7.59 5.94
CA VAL A 310 -12.47 -8.99 6.22
C VAL A 310 -13.65 -9.93 5.96
N ASN A 311 -14.87 -9.50 6.21
CA ASN A 311 -16.04 -10.37 6.08
C ASN A 311 -16.45 -10.57 4.61
N TYR A 312 -16.50 -9.50 3.82
CA TYR A 312 -16.97 -9.54 2.43
C TYR A 312 -16.15 -8.70 1.45
N GLY A 313 -15.17 -7.93 1.93
CA GLY A 313 -14.37 -7.02 1.12
C GLY A 313 -12.98 -7.54 0.78
N SER A 314 -12.07 -6.61 0.51
CA SER A 314 -10.71 -6.87 0.01
C SER A 314 -9.80 -7.70 0.93
N GLY A 315 -10.12 -7.81 2.20
CA GLY A 315 -9.36 -8.56 3.21
C GLY A 315 -9.89 -9.96 3.54
N ARG A 316 -10.84 -10.51 2.77
CA ARG A 316 -11.51 -11.80 3.04
C ARG A 316 -10.59 -12.98 3.35
N LYS A 317 -9.38 -12.98 2.83
CA LYS A 317 -8.40 -14.02 3.13
C LYS A 317 -7.94 -14.04 4.60
N ALA A 318 -8.17 -12.95 5.34
CA ALA A 318 -7.93 -12.89 6.78
C ALA A 318 -9.12 -13.38 7.62
N TYR A 319 -10.22 -13.76 6.99
CA TYR A 319 -11.40 -14.24 7.66
C TYR A 319 -11.11 -15.40 8.62
N ASP A 320 -11.66 -15.29 9.83
CA ASP A 320 -11.54 -16.30 10.87
C ASP A 320 -12.92 -16.60 11.46
N PRO A 321 -13.44 -17.83 11.32
CA PRO A 321 -14.74 -18.19 11.85
C PRO A 321 -14.83 -18.13 13.38
N SER A 322 -13.70 -18.11 14.09
CA SER A 322 -13.61 -18.15 15.54
C SER A 322 -13.48 -16.78 16.19
N GLN A 323 -13.23 -15.73 15.40
CA GLN A 323 -13.10 -14.38 15.94
C GLN A 323 -13.31 -13.30 14.86
N THR A 324 -13.79 -12.14 15.28
CA THR A 324 -13.95 -11.00 14.38
C THR A 324 -12.60 -10.28 14.20
N VAL A 325 -12.14 -10.21 12.98
CA VAL A 325 -10.93 -9.47 12.58
C VAL A 325 -11.33 -8.14 11.95
N ALA A 326 -10.71 -7.06 12.40
CA ALA A 326 -10.82 -5.74 11.77
C ALA A 326 -9.51 -5.41 11.06
N GLY A 327 -9.55 -5.03 9.77
CA GLY A 327 -8.32 -4.77 9.04
C GLY A 327 -8.48 -3.96 7.77
N LYS A 328 -7.34 -3.62 7.15
CA LYS A 328 -7.28 -2.90 5.89
C LYS A 328 -6.17 -3.45 5.01
N THR A 329 -6.51 -3.71 3.76
CA THR A 329 -5.57 -4.11 2.72
C THR A 329 -4.91 -2.90 2.07
N GLY A 330 -3.74 -3.12 1.49
CA GLY A 330 -3.08 -2.20 0.59
C GLY A 330 -2.35 -2.98 -0.50
N THR A 331 -2.47 -2.54 -1.75
CA THR A 331 -1.72 -3.08 -2.88
C THR A 331 -1.42 -1.94 -3.83
N CYS A 332 -0.16 -1.75 -4.18
CA CYS A 332 0.25 -0.75 -5.16
C CYS A 332 1.66 -1.05 -5.69
N ILE A 333 2.11 -0.27 -6.66
CA ILE A 333 3.49 -0.27 -7.11
C ILE A 333 4.27 0.73 -6.24
N GLY A 334 5.26 0.22 -5.52
CA GLY A 334 6.23 1.00 -4.74
C GLY A 334 7.63 0.89 -5.31
N THR A 335 8.61 1.39 -4.57
CA THR A 335 10.02 1.24 -4.92
C THR A 335 10.40 -0.24 -4.98
N GLY A 336 10.85 -0.71 -6.12
CA GLY A 336 11.23 -2.12 -6.34
C GLY A 336 10.11 -3.05 -6.79
N GLY A 337 8.92 -2.54 -7.15
CA GLY A 337 7.83 -3.32 -7.70
C GLY A 337 6.56 -3.33 -6.86
N TRP A 338 5.75 -4.37 -7.00
CA TRP A 338 4.52 -4.52 -6.25
C TRP A 338 4.75 -4.60 -4.75
N VAL A 339 3.94 -3.88 -3.98
CA VAL A 339 3.89 -3.92 -2.52
C VAL A 339 2.47 -4.28 -2.09
N GLY A 340 2.34 -5.33 -1.30
CA GLY A 340 1.09 -5.76 -0.69
C GLY A 340 1.16 -5.59 0.82
N LEU A 341 0.07 -5.10 1.42
CA LEU A 341 -0.02 -4.84 2.84
C LEU A 341 -1.34 -5.34 3.41
N PHE A 342 -1.28 -5.76 4.66
CA PHE A 342 -2.46 -5.93 5.48
C PHE A 342 -2.13 -5.50 6.91
N THR A 343 -2.92 -4.58 7.45
CA THR A 343 -2.83 -4.14 8.84
C THR A 343 -4.16 -4.41 9.54
N SER A 344 -4.12 -5.04 10.70
CA SER A 344 -5.32 -5.57 11.34
C SER A 344 -5.15 -5.80 12.83
N TYR A 345 -6.27 -5.97 13.51
CA TYR A 345 -6.31 -6.42 14.90
C TYR A 345 -7.48 -7.37 15.14
N ALA A 346 -7.33 -8.25 16.13
CA ALA A 346 -8.34 -9.19 16.59
C ALA A 346 -8.07 -9.65 18.03
N PRO A 347 -9.09 -10.21 18.72
CA PRO A 347 -10.52 -10.13 18.44
C PRO A 347 -11.06 -8.70 18.55
N LEU A 348 -12.12 -8.36 17.83
CA LEU A 348 -12.69 -7.00 17.84
C LEU A 348 -13.10 -6.53 19.23
N ALA A 349 -13.86 -7.36 19.96
CA ALA A 349 -14.42 -6.97 21.25
C ALA A 349 -13.40 -6.88 22.40
N ASN A 350 -12.31 -7.66 22.31
CA ASN A 350 -11.21 -7.66 23.27
C ASN A 350 -9.89 -7.80 22.53
N PRO A 351 -9.36 -6.74 21.98
CA PRO A 351 -8.17 -6.79 21.12
C PRO A 351 -6.96 -7.37 21.85
N ARG A 352 -6.40 -8.46 21.32
CA ARG A 352 -5.26 -9.18 21.86
C ARG A 352 -4.05 -9.22 20.92
N LEU A 353 -4.30 -9.15 19.62
CA LEU A 353 -3.28 -9.15 18.59
C LEU A 353 -3.51 -8.03 17.58
N ALA A 354 -2.48 -7.26 17.30
CA ALA A 354 -2.35 -6.47 16.09
C ALA A 354 -1.34 -7.17 15.19
N VAL A 355 -1.72 -7.39 13.94
CA VAL A 355 -0.91 -8.10 12.95
C VAL A 355 -0.75 -7.20 11.72
N VAL A 356 0.51 -6.96 11.36
CA VAL A 356 0.88 -6.26 10.12
C VAL A 356 1.71 -7.18 9.25
N VAL A 357 1.33 -7.31 8.00
CA VAL A 357 2.05 -8.09 6.99
C VAL A 357 2.33 -7.20 5.80
N ILE A 358 3.59 -7.17 5.37
CA ILE A 358 3.98 -6.53 4.12
C ILE A 358 4.72 -7.55 3.26
N THR A 359 4.37 -7.63 1.98
CA THR A 359 5.07 -8.48 1.00
C THR A 359 5.42 -7.69 -0.24
N GLN A 360 6.43 -8.14 -1.00
CA GLN A 360 6.86 -7.49 -2.24
C GLN A 360 6.94 -8.46 -3.43
N GLY A 361 7.04 -7.89 -4.63
CA GLY A 361 7.10 -8.65 -5.87
C GLY A 361 5.77 -9.29 -6.23
N THR A 362 5.79 -10.42 -6.90
CA THR A 362 4.56 -11.14 -7.27
C THR A 362 3.77 -11.65 -6.07
N ASP A 363 4.42 -11.79 -4.89
CA ASP A 363 3.82 -12.20 -3.64
C ASP A 363 2.94 -11.11 -3.01
N ALA A 364 3.08 -9.86 -3.45
CA ALA A 364 2.29 -8.74 -2.97
C ALA A 364 0.84 -8.75 -3.49
N ARG A 365 0.59 -9.48 -4.58
CA ARG A 365 -0.68 -9.44 -5.30
C ARG A 365 -1.73 -10.37 -4.69
N ARG A 366 -3.00 -10.16 -5.10
CA ARG A 366 -4.16 -10.99 -4.71
C ARG A 366 -4.37 -11.03 -3.19
N HIS A 367 -4.14 -9.91 -2.52
CA HIS A 367 -4.33 -9.79 -1.07
C HIS A 367 -3.66 -10.92 -0.25
N PHE A 368 -2.48 -11.37 -0.71
CA PHE A 368 -1.73 -12.41 -0.02
C PHE A 368 -1.35 -12.03 1.42
N PRO A 369 -0.99 -10.77 1.76
CA PRO A 369 -0.76 -10.37 3.15
C PRO A 369 -1.94 -10.64 4.08
N ALA A 370 -3.17 -10.51 3.60
CA ALA A 370 -4.36 -10.85 4.38
C ALA A 370 -4.44 -12.37 4.65
N ALA A 371 -4.04 -13.21 3.69
CA ALA A 371 -3.99 -14.66 3.90
C ALA A 371 -2.96 -15.05 4.97
N VAL A 372 -1.79 -14.39 4.99
CA VAL A 372 -0.76 -14.59 6.02
C VAL A 372 -1.28 -14.20 7.40
N ALA A 373 -1.90 -13.01 7.54
CA ALA A 373 -2.48 -12.56 8.79
C ALA A 373 -3.59 -13.51 9.28
N GLY A 374 -4.47 -13.95 8.38
CA GLY A 374 -5.52 -14.93 8.71
C GLY A 374 -4.96 -16.26 9.19
N ALA A 375 -3.86 -16.75 8.61
CA ALA A 375 -3.18 -17.94 9.08
C ALA A 375 -2.58 -17.75 10.50
N ILE A 376 -2.06 -16.56 10.79
CA ILE A 376 -1.54 -16.21 12.13
C ILE A 376 -2.69 -16.18 13.14
N TYR A 377 -3.79 -15.51 12.85
CA TYR A 377 -4.97 -15.47 13.75
C TYR A 377 -5.50 -16.86 14.03
N ARG A 378 -5.76 -17.66 13.02
CA ARG A 378 -6.24 -19.04 13.19
C ARG A 378 -5.25 -19.93 13.95
N GLY A 379 -3.97 -19.80 13.70
CA GLY A 379 -2.92 -20.54 14.40
C GLY A 379 -2.80 -20.18 15.88
N LEU A 380 -3.22 -18.96 16.26
CA LEU A 380 -3.13 -18.43 17.63
C LEU A 380 -4.48 -18.36 18.35
N ASN A 381 -5.57 -18.85 17.74
CA ASN A 381 -6.92 -18.79 18.32
C ASN A 381 -7.04 -19.42 19.71
N HIS A 382 -6.37 -20.53 19.94
CA HIS A 382 -6.36 -21.24 21.23
C HIS A 382 -5.81 -20.38 22.37
N ARG A 383 -5.04 -19.34 22.04
CA ARG A 383 -4.36 -18.50 23.03
C ARG A 383 -4.95 -17.08 23.10
N PHE A 384 -5.33 -16.51 21.96
CA PHE A 384 -5.76 -15.12 21.85
C PHE A 384 -7.18 -14.96 21.32
N GLY A 385 -7.77 -15.99 20.73
CA GLY A 385 -9.14 -15.96 20.21
C GLY A 385 -10.20 -15.92 21.30
N THR A 386 -11.44 -15.62 20.90
CA THR A 386 -12.60 -15.52 21.81
C THR A 386 -13.58 -16.66 21.65
N ALA A 387 -13.41 -17.55 20.69
CA ALA A 387 -14.37 -18.59 20.29
C ALA A 387 -15.77 -18.07 19.86
N ILE A 388 -15.92 -16.76 19.73
CA ILE A 388 -17.18 -16.11 19.30
C ILE A 388 -16.87 -15.22 18.12
N ASN A 389 -17.38 -15.56 16.95
CA ASN A 389 -17.40 -14.68 15.81
C ASN A 389 -18.76 -13.97 15.77
N LEU A 390 -18.75 -12.65 15.97
CA LEU A 390 -19.93 -11.80 15.86
C LEU A 390 -20.23 -11.52 14.38
N GLN A 391 -20.46 -12.56 13.60
CA GLN A 391 -20.83 -12.37 12.22
C GLN A 391 -22.30 -12.08 12.06
N VAL A 392 -22.55 -11.04 11.26
CA VAL A 392 -23.80 -10.93 10.54
C VAL A 392 -23.74 -11.97 9.42
N ALA A 393 -24.55 -13.00 9.50
CA ALA A 393 -24.69 -13.98 8.43
C ALA A 393 -25.14 -13.23 7.17
N SER A 394 -24.24 -13.06 6.21
CA SER A 394 -24.62 -12.67 4.88
C SER A 394 -24.83 -13.94 4.07
N THR A 395 -25.82 -13.93 3.24
CA THR A 395 -26.11 -14.95 2.24
C THR A 395 -24.97 -14.96 1.21
N LEU A 396 -23.98 -15.85 1.40
CA LEU A 396 -22.65 -15.76 0.78
C LEU A 396 -22.52 -16.42 -0.60
N ASP A 397 -23.50 -17.14 -1.11
CA ASP A 397 -23.28 -18.02 -2.27
C ASP A 397 -23.32 -17.32 -3.64
N ASP A 398 -24.08 -16.23 -3.81
CA ASP A 398 -24.14 -15.48 -5.07
C ASP A 398 -23.20 -14.26 -5.10
N GLU A 399 -22.89 -13.67 -3.95
CA GLU A 399 -21.96 -12.54 -3.84
C GLU A 399 -20.47 -12.93 -3.99
N GLU A 400 -20.10 -14.19 -3.72
CA GLU A 400 -18.70 -14.64 -3.79
C GLU A 400 -18.07 -14.49 -5.17
N LYS A 401 -18.85 -14.76 -6.20
CA LYS A 401 -18.37 -14.69 -7.59
C LYS A 401 -18.28 -13.26 -8.09
N GLU A 402 -19.26 -12.44 -7.73
CA GLU A 402 -19.34 -11.02 -8.12
C GLU A 402 -18.24 -10.19 -7.43
N VAL A 403 -17.97 -10.48 -6.16
CA VAL A 403 -16.86 -9.84 -5.41
C VAL A 403 -15.50 -10.29 -5.92
N ALA A 404 -15.30 -11.57 -6.25
CA ALA A 404 -14.03 -12.05 -6.81
C ALA A 404 -13.75 -11.43 -8.19
N ASP A 405 -14.78 -11.24 -9.02
CA ASP A 405 -14.67 -10.60 -10.33
C ASP A 405 -14.46 -9.09 -10.17
N ALA A 406 -15.09 -8.44 -9.19
CA ALA A 406 -14.90 -7.02 -8.85
C ALA A 406 -13.49 -6.75 -8.27
N GLU A 407 -12.97 -7.64 -7.40
CA GLU A 407 -11.61 -7.56 -6.88
C GLU A 407 -10.56 -7.71 -8.00
N ALA A 408 -10.76 -8.65 -8.91
CA ALA A 408 -9.87 -8.85 -10.05
C ALA A 408 -9.91 -7.65 -11.02
N ALA A 409 -11.07 -7.02 -11.18
CA ALA A 409 -11.23 -5.81 -11.98
C ALA A 409 -10.61 -4.58 -11.30
N ALA A 410 -10.78 -4.43 -9.98
CA ALA A 410 -10.18 -3.35 -9.21
C ALA A 410 -8.64 -3.46 -9.17
N GLU A 411 -8.10 -4.66 -8.94
CA GLU A 411 -6.65 -4.92 -8.96
C GLU A 411 -6.05 -4.66 -10.35
N LYS A 412 -6.80 -4.94 -11.41
CA LYS A 412 -6.40 -4.64 -12.78
C LYS A 412 -6.46 -3.14 -13.07
N ALA A 413 -7.49 -2.45 -12.61
CA ALA A 413 -7.63 -1.00 -12.78
C ALA A 413 -6.56 -0.23 -11.98
N GLU A 414 -6.22 -0.68 -10.76
CA GLU A 414 -5.09 -0.13 -9.99
C GLU A 414 -3.76 -0.35 -10.70
N ALA A 415 -3.54 -1.53 -11.30
CA ALA A 415 -2.35 -1.82 -12.08
C ALA A 415 -2.22 -0.91 -13.31
N GLU A 416 -3.31 -0.70 -14.05
CA GLU A 416 -3.32 0.15 -15.23
C GLU A 416 -3.10 1.63 -14.88
N MET A 417 -3.65 2.11 -13.74
CA MET A 417 -3.42 3.48 -13.26
C MET A 417 -1.98 3.68 -12.76
N ASP A 418 -1.41 2.70 -12.07
CA ASP A 418 -0.03 2.76 -11.59
C ASP A 418 0.99 2.63 -12.72
N GLU A 419 0.70 1.86 -13.79
CA GLU A 419 1.51 1.83 -15.02
C GLU A 419 1.46 3.19 -15.76
N GLN A 420 0.31 3.84 -15.82
CA GLN A 420 0.17 5.18 -16.44
C GLN A 420 0.93 6.24 -15.64
N ALA A 421 0.82 6.25 -14.31
CA ALA A 421 1.54 7.19 -13.46
C ALA A 421 3.08 7.02 -13.51
N ASN A 422 3.56 5.78 -13.67
CA ASN A 422 4.99 5.51 -13.83
C ASN A 422 5.47 5.74 -15.27
N GLY A 423 4.60 5.62 -16.29
CA GLY A 423 4.90 5.91 -17.70
C GLY A 423 5.14 7.39 -17.97
N GLU A 424 4.41 8.27 -17.31
CA GLU A 424 4.62 9.73 -17.44
C GLU A 424 5.92 10.23 -16.78
N THR A 425 6.41 9.57 -15.74
CA THR A 425 7.68 9.91 -15.10
C THR A 425 8.91 9.43 -15.87
N THR A 426 8.77 8.43 -16.75
CA THR A 426 9.90 7.92 -17.56
C THR A 426 10.04 8.61 -18.91
N ALA A 427 9.04 9.37 -19.37
CA ALA A 427 9.07 10.06 -20.66
C ALA A 427 9.87 11.38 -20.67
N THR A 428 10.37 11.86 -19.52
CA THR A 428 11.17 13.09 -19.39
C THR A 428 12.67 12.85 -19.16
N ALA A 429 13.16 11.62 -19.15
CA ALA A 429 14.58 11.33 -19.09
C ALA A 429 15.15 11.12 -20.51
N ALA A 430 15.69 12.19 -21.12
CA ALA A 430 16.48 12.09 -22.33
C ALA A 430 17.72 11.23 -22.11
N PRO A 431 18.14 10.40 -23.07
CA PRO A 431 19.31 9.54 -22.92
C PRO A 431 20.59 10.36 -22.83
N ALA A 432 21.37 10.12 -21.80
CA ALA A 432 22.72 10.65 -21.66
C ALA A 432 23.64 10.05 -22.78
N PRO A 433 24.56 10.83 -23.35
CA PRO A 433 25.47 10.33 -24.37
C PRO A 433 26.50 9.39 -23.75
N THR A 434 26.75 8.30 -24.45
CA THR A 434 27.74 7.28 -24.14
C THR A 434 29.18 7.73 -24.35
N ASN A 435 30.04 7.38 -23.39
CA ASN A 435 31.46 7.02 -23.47
C ASN A 435 32.47 7.97 -24.09
N THR A 436 33.40 8.38 -23.24
CA THR A 436 34.82 8.32 -23.58
C THR A 436 35.70 7.99 -22.35
N THR A 437 36.70 7.18 -22.57
CA THR A 437 37.68 6.51 -21.70
C THR A 437 38.52 7.49 -20.85
N PRO A 438 39.05 7.09 -19.68
CA PRO A 438 39.70 7.99 -18.74
C PRO A 438 41.15 8.32 -19.12
N ALA A 439 41.47 9.60 -19.09
CA ALA A 439 42.86 10.07 -19.09
C ALA A 439 43.24 10.60 -17.71
N ALA A 440 44.49 10.39 -17.37
CA ALA A 440 45.16 10.53 -16.09
C ALA A 440 44.94 11.88 -15.36
N ALA A 441 44.98 11.78 -14.03
CA ALA A 441 45.00 12.87 -13.07
C ALA A 441 46.29 13.71 -13.12
N PRO A 442 46.22 15.01 -12.81
CA PRO A 442 47.34 15.72 -12.18
C PRO A 442 46.99 16.15 -10.74
N ALA A 443 48.06 16.22 -9.95
CA ALA A 443 48.14 16.42 -8.52
C ALA A 443 47.68 17.81 -8.03
N PRO A 444 47.50 18.03 -6.69
CA PRO A 444 46.70 19.10 -6.11
C PRO A 444 47.43 20.43 -5.97
N ALA A 445 46.77 21.52 -6.27
CA ALA A 445 47.22 22.87 -5.98
C ALA A 445 46.57 23.40 -4.70
N LYS A 446 47.35 24.15 -3.96
CA LYS A 446 47.22 24.64 -2.60
C LYS A 446 45.97 25.50 -2.35
N ALA A 447 45.49 25.36 -1.14
CA ALA A 447 44.48 26.19 -0.49
C ALA A 447 44.88 27.66 -0.39
N THR A 448 43.92 28.54 -0.68
CA THR A 448 43.90 29.92 -0.16
C THR A 448 42.54 30.21 0.41
N THR A 449 42.59 30.54 1.69
CA THR A 449 41.46 31.00 2.53
C THR A 449 41.11 32.44 2.13
N PRO A 450 39.85 32.85 2.16
CA PRO A 450 39.52 34.23 2.47
C PRO A 450 38.75 34.34 3.78
N GLU A 451 39.17 35.34 4.54
CA GLU A 451 38.66 35.80 5.81
C GLU A 451 37.21 36.35 5.79
N PRO A 452 36.60 36.47 6.95
CA PRO A 452 35.17 36.79 7.09
C PRO A 452 34.89 38.28 7.09
N ARG A 453 33.82 38.68 6.45
CA ARG A 453 33.26 40.04 6.58
C ARG A 453 31.85 40.04 7.19
N SER A 454 31.83 40.74 8.32
CA SER A 454 30.85 41.72 8.81
C SER A 454 29.49 41.23 9.29
N THR A 455 29.41 41.21 10.60
CA THR A 455 28.30 41.43 11.53
C THR A 455 27.15 42.28 11.02
N VAL A 456 25.93 41.74 11.05
CA VAL A 456 24.69 42.51 11.14
C VAL A 456 24.11 42.31 12.55
N LYS A 457 24.11 43.39 13.32
CA LYS A 457 23.49 43.47 14.64
C LYS A 457 21.98 43.31 14.50
N ARG A 458 21.42 42.30 15.13
CA ARG A 458 19.99 42.17 15.38
C ARG A 458 19.65 42.89 16.66
N VAL A 459 18.94 44.00 16.52
CA VAL A 459 18.38 44.75 17.65
C VAL A 459 17.18 43.95 18.18
N LEU A 460 17.29 43.53 19.44
CA LEU A 460 16.18 42.95 20.20
C LEU A 460 15.38 44.09 20.78
N MET A 461 14.12 44.24 20.39
CA MET A 461 13.14 45.06 21.09
C MET A 461 12.46 44.25 22.19
N PRO A 462 12.21 44.81 23.36
CA PRO A 462 11.55 44.13 24.48
C PRO A 462 10.05 44.02 24.26
N LEU A 463 9.49 42.82 24.54
CA LEU A 463 8.06 42.56 24.60
C LEU A 463 7.49 43.15 25.91
N GLU A 464 6.62 44.13 25.78
CA GLU A 464 5.80 44.64 26.88
C GLU A 464 4.83 43.57 27.39
N LYS A 465 4.87 43.32 28.70
CA LYS A 465 3.91 42.49 29.42
C LYS A 465 2.60 43.25 29.62
N LYS A 466 1.50 42.78 29.05
CA LYS A 466 0.15 43.22 29.45
C LYS A 466 -0.24 42.57 30.78
N PRO A 467 -0.95 43.34 31.69
CA PRO A 467 -1.37 42.83 33.00
C PRO A 467 -2.50 41.78 32.86
N VAL A 468 -2.43 40.76 33.70
CA VAL A 468 -3.47 39.75 33.89
C VAL A 468 -4.60 40.37 34.71
N GLU A 469 -5.80 40.48 34.14
CA GLU A 469 -7.03 40.80 34.88
C GLU A 469 -7.51 39.59 35.68
N THR A 470 -7.69 39.76 36.97
CA THR A 470 -8.32 38.77 37.86
C THR A 470 -9.85 38.79 37.68
N PRO A 471 -10.53 37.64 37.66
CA PRO A 471 -11.98 37.60 37.58
C PRO A 471 -12.62 38.02 38.94
N LYS A 472 -13.58 38.93 38.86
CA LYS A 472 -14.44 39.34 39.98
C LYS A 472 -15.35 38.20 40.42
N THR A 473 -15.36 37.92 41.71
CA THR A 473 -16.32 37.05 42.42
C THR A 473 -17.73 37.60 42.35
N VAL A 474 -18.70 36.75 41.99
CA VAL A 474 -20.14 37.00 42.10
C VAL A 474 -20.67 36.23 43.30
N PRO A 475 -21.52 36.84 44.15
CA PRO A 475 -22.01 36.21 45.37
C PRO A 475 -23.27 35.37 45.13
N GLY A 476 -23.28 34.22 45.75
CA GLY A 476 -24.42 33.58 46.41
C GLY A 476 -25.62 33.12 45.57
N GLU A 477 -25.68 31.82 45.31
CA GLU A 477 -26.99 31.19 45.17
C GLU A 477 -27.03 29.88 45.96
N GLN A 478 -28.15 29.66 46.63
CA GLN A 478 -28.38 28.73 47.74
C GLN A 478 -28.54 27.28 47.24
N ARG A 479 -27.96 26.32 47.97
CA ARG A 479 -28.20 24.86 47.80
C ARG A 479 -29.62 24.47 48.24
N PRO A 480 -30.31 23.61 47.48
CA PRO A 480 -31.49 22.90 48.04
C PRO A 480 -31.05 21.67 48.84
N ARG A 481 -31.83 21.42 49.89
CA ARG A 481 -31.63 20.42 50.92
C ARG A 481 -31.83 18.99 50.40
N ARG A 482 -31.01 18.11 50.92
CA ARG A 482 -31.08 16.65 50.84
C ARG A 482 -32.37 16.16 51.54
N ILE A 483 -33.13 15.28 50.91
CA ILE A 483 -34.13 14.42 51.52
C ILE A 483 -33.64 12.97 51.45
N GLN A 484 -33.54 12.35 52.60
CA GLN A 484 -33.47 10.93 52.82
C GLN A 484 -34.82 10.53 53.48
N PRO A 485 -35.19 9.27 53.50
CA PRO A 485 -34.52 7.98 53.23
C PRO A 485 -34.81 7.39 51.89
#